data_33f26ef86559f60b907a7c915d580bdd
#
_entry.id   33f26ef86559f60b907a7c915d580bdd
#
_cell.length_a   1.000
_cell.length_b   1.000
_cell.length_c   1.000
_cell.angle_alpha   90.00
_cell.angle_beta   90.00
_cell.angle_gamma   90.00
#
_symmetry.space_group_name_H-M   'P 1'
#
loop_
_entity.id
_entity.type
_entity.pdbx_description
1 polymer ?
#
loop_
_entity_poly.entity_id
_entity_poly.type
_entity_poly.pdbx_seq_one_letter_code
_entity_poly.pdbx_strand_id
1 'polypeptide(L)'
;MEPHRPAGGPQPTPTASPRPVSTGERFPAVVADLTGLYGPHGRLAVLPDSLDHVGHLAAAAIAVSPSWGGGEPAQIWIGDDLRARLDLPADPPESAQPHPWVERALAEGWQVGRGGHTAELRPWLRIWREGESGCRVSIVGWQDNPLTADSPASQALADRLCRYAELLTIPWRNSAGVTGLELLRVVRWRARQRSGSRAAVVRTSIPLPDPAFTPGAEIDVHQWGRLPGPDEAGEWLHVYDRSAAYLAAANGAVVGLDVKPDHVDAPDFDPRRAGYWNIRVPGWEHARLPHPLGRPVRAGGSRWVTTPTVRLLHELDLAPHIEEAYLWPRAVSTRYLTQWYELLRDARTAAQQVADTDPWLLAAVKATYTHGVGQMGAGARKPGKGQAADYPLWRPDWRHTIIATARMTFLHHLLQIGEGTGRWPVLADIDAVGYVSADPDPVRAWPGAAAGKELAAGPGRFHVTGSIRVADVTADLEKGRISRILERLP
;
A
#
# COMPACT_ATOMS: atom_id res chain seq x y z
N MET A 1 35.56 -57.60 29.58
CA MET A 1 34.15 -57.18 29.44
C MET A 1 33.94 -55.98 30.37
N GLU A 2 34.12 -54.80 29.82
CA GLU A 2 33.81 -53.55 30.53
C GLU A 2 32.38 -53.08 30.20
N PRO A 3 31.61 -52.57 31.16
CA PRO A 3 30.25 -52.14 30.89
C PRO A 3 30.20 -50.75 30.25
N HIS A 4 29.48 -50.63 29.15
CA HIS A 4 29.14 -49.37 28.47
C HIS A 4 28.40 -48.39 29.41
N ARG A 5 28.95 -47.18 29.55
CA ARG A 5 28.24 -46.01 30.07
C ARG A 5 27.26 -45.46 29.02
N PRO A 6 26.02 -45.10 29.38
CA PRO A 6 25.11 -44.44 28.47
C PRO A 6 25.52 -42.97 28.22
N ALA A 7 25.43 -42.52 26.97
CA ALA A 7 25.70 -41.16 26.53
C ALA A 7 24.68 -40.19 27.17
N GLY A 8 25.18 -39.15 27.80
CA GLY A 8 24.37 -38.07 28.36
C GLY A 8 23.59 -37.30 27.28
N GLY A 9 22.29 -37.14 27.49
CA GLY A 9 21.42 -36.30 26.66
C GLY A 9 21.83 -34.82 26.74
N PRO A 10 21.42 -34.01 25.74
CA PRO A 10 21.78 -32.61 25.71
C PRO A 10 21.22 -31.87 26.91
N GLN A 11 22.08 -31.18 27.64
CA GLN A 11 21.68 -30.27 28.71
C GLN A 11 20.88 -29.08 28.12
N PRO A 12 19.81 -28.62 28.81
CA PRO A 12 19.10 -27.43 28.37
C PRO A 12 20.04 -26.22 28.44
N THR A 13 20.11 -25.46 27.38
CA THR A 13 20.85 -24.18 27.28
C THR A 13 20.31 -23.24 28.34
N PRO A 14 21.18 -22.57 29.16
CA PRO A 14 20.71 -21.63 30.15
C PRO A 14 19.99 -20.46 29.46
N THR A 15 18.76 -20.21 29.87
CA THR A 15 17.97 -19.03 29.51
C THR A 15 18.81 -17.78 29.86
N ALA A 16 19.17 -17.02 28.85
CA ALA A 16 19.93 -15.78 29.02
C ALA A 16 19.16 -14.86 29.96
N SER A 17 19.83 -14.43 31.06
CA SER A 17 19.30 -13.41 31.95
C SER A 17 18.96 -12.14 31.15
N PRO A 18 17.84 -11.46 31.46
CA PRO A 18 17.47 -10.24 30.78
C PRO A 18 18.60 -9.22 30.84
N ARG A 19 19.05 -8.71 29.71
CA ARG A 19 20.00 -7.60 29.65
C ARG A 19 19.35 -6.39 30.32
N PRO A 20 20.00 -5.69 31.24
CA PRO A 20 19.51 -4.41 31.72
C PRO A 20 19.40 -3.46 30.52
N VAL A 21 18.21 -2.94 30.27
CA VAL A 21 17.96 -1.93 29.23
C VAL A 21 18.78 -0.70 29.59
N SER A 22 19.66 -0.24 28.70
CA SER A 22 20.37 1.02 28.90
C SER A 22 19.31 2.13 29.00
N THR A 23 19.37 2.94 30.06
CA THR A 23 18.47 4.08 30.30
C THR A 23 18.61 5.06 29.12
N GLY A 24 17.80 4.90 28.05
CA GLY A 24 17.85 5.76 26.86
C GLY A 24 17.42 5.13 25.54
N GLU A 25 17.37 3.80 25.44
CA GLU A 25 16.85 3.15 24.23
C GLU A 25 15.33 3.37 24.11
N ARG A 26 14.87 3.76 22.91
CA ARG A 26 13.47 4.04 22.59
C ARG A 26 13.03 3.18 21.43
N PHE A 27 11.93 2.48 21.58
CA PHE A 27 11.40 1.55 20.59
C PHE A 27 10.12 2.08 19.95
N PRO A 28 9.90 1.84 18.65
CA PRO A 28 8.67 2.24 17.97
C PRO A 28 7.43 1.50 18.48
N ALA A 29 7.61 0.26 18.96
CA ALA A 29 6.55 -0.57 19.52
C ALA A 29 7.12 -1.55 20.56
N VAL A 30 6.29 -1.93 21.52
CA VAL A 30 6.52 -3.03 22.44
C VAL A 30 5.38 -4.03 22.33
N VAL A 31 5.64 -5.32 22.60
CA VAL A 31 4.64 -6.37 22.60
C VAL A 31 4.47 -6.90 24.01
N ALA A 32 3.23 -7.05 24.47
CA ALA A 32 2.87 -7.57 25.78
C ALA A 32 2.27 -8.98 25.65
N ASP A 33 2.79 -9.93 26.42
CA ASP A 33 2.23 -11.26 26.64
C ASP A 33 2.14 -11.58 28.14
N LEU A 34 1.74 -12.79 28.52
CA LEU A 34 1.61 -13.19 29.93
C LEU A 34 2.93 -13.12 30.71
N THR A 35 4.06 -13.11 30.08
CA THR A 35 5.38 -13.16 30.68
C THR A 35 6.03 -11.78 30.83
N GLY A 36 5.59 -10.78 30.06
CA GLY A 36 6.14 -9.42 30.19
C GLY A 36 5.95 -8.54 28.95
N LEU A 37 6.74 -7.49 28.91
CA LEU A 37 6.84 -6.54 27.79
C LEU A 37 8.12 -6.84 27.01
N TYR A 38 7.99 -6.95 25.69
CA TYR A 38 9.07 -7.28 24.78
C TYR A 38 9.37 -6.12 23.81
N GLY A 39 10.66 -5.85 23.67
CA GLY A 39 11.22 -5.03 22.59
C GLY A 39 12.05 -5.88 21.63
N PRO A 40 12.76 -5.26 20.66
CA PRO A 40 13.53 -5.99 19.65
C PRO A 40 14.69 -6.82 20.22
N HIS A 41 15.17 -6.52 21.43
CA HIS A 41 16.34 -7.17 22.03
C HIS A 41 15.98 -8.10 23.20
N GLY A 42 14.71 -8.38 23.43
CA GLY A 42 14.25 -9.27 24.50
C GLY A 42 13.21 -8.65 25.40
N ARG A 43 13.01 -9.30 26.55
CA ARG A 43 12.07 -8.82 27.55
C ARG A 43 12.61 -7.55 28.24
N LEU A 44 11.82 -6.48 28.17
CA LEU A 44 12.14 -5.16 28.74
C LEU A 44 11.70 -5.02 30.18
N ALA A 45 10.52 -5.56 30.51
CA ALA A 45 9.93 -5.47 31.82
C ALA A 45 8.97 -6.64 32.11
N VAL A 46 8.60 -6.85 33.35
CA VAL A 46 7.47 -7.69 33.77
C VAL A 46 6.16 -6.92 33.55
N LEU A 47 5.06 -7.65 33.47
CA LEU A 47 3.73 -7.02 33.45
C LEU A 47 3.48 -6.29 34.79
N PRO A 48 2.65 -5.21 34.76
CA PRO A 48 2.13 -4.62 35.99
C PRO A 48 1.34 -5.65 36.84
N ASP A 49 1.38 -5.52 38.14
CA ASP A 49 0.62 -6.39 39.07
C ASP A 49 -0.88 -6.28 38.83
N SER A 50 -1.38 -5.08 38.48
CA SER A 50 -2.75 -4.83 38.07
C SER A 50 -2.86 -4.53 36.57
N LEU A 51 -3.84 -5.17 35.95
CA LEU A 51 -4.21 -4.98 34.53
C LEU A 51 -5.71 -4.67 34.38
N ASP A 52 -6.31 -4.09 35.42
CA ASP A 52 -7.76 -3.86 35.52
C ASP A 52 -8.31 -2.95 34.46
N HIS A 53 -7.45 -2.12 33.85
CA HIS A 53 -7.83 -1.24 32.74
C HIS A 53 -6.66 -0.96 31.78
N VAL A 54 -6.98 -0.47 30.58
CA VAL A 54 -6.01 -0.20 29.50
C VAL A 54 -4.91 0.78 29.88
N GLY A 55 -5.16 1.68 30.83
CA GLY A 55 -4.17 2.65 31.31
C GLY A 55 -2.97 2.02 32.00
N HIS A 56 -3.12 0.86 32.68
CA HIS A 56 -2.00 0.16 33.28
C HIS A 56 -0.98 -0.33 32.23
N LEU A 57 -1.46 -0.93 31.14
CA LEU A 57 -0.59 -1.34 30.03
C LEU A 57 0.03 -0.12 29.32
N ALA A 58 -0.74 0.96 29.14
CA ALA A 58 -0.24 2.19 28.54
C ALA A 58 0.88 2.81 29.39
N ALA A 59 0.71 2.89 30.74
CA ALA A 59 1.72 3.37 31.64
C ALA A 59 3.00 2.53 31.58
N ALA A 60 2.87 1.21 31.56
CA ALA A 60 4.01 0.29 31.44
C ALA A 60 4.76 0.47 30.10
N ALA A 61 4.05 0.62 28.99
CA ALA A 61 4.64 0.88 27.70
C ALA A 61 5.37 2.23 27.65
N ILE A 62 4.77 3.29 28.23
CA ILE A 62 5.37 4.62 28.32
C ILE A 62 6.64 4.57 29.19
N ALA A 63 6.64 3.80 30.28
CA ALA A 63 7.79 3.68 31.16
C ALA A 63 9.02 3.06 30.46
N VAL A 64 8.81 2.05 29.60
CA VAL A 64 9.91 1.39 28.87
C VAL A 64 10.28 2.06 27.55
N SER A 65 9.34 2.75 26.90
CA SER A 65 9.56 3.46 25.63
C SER A 65 8.59 4.63 25.48
N PRO A 66 8.84 5.79 26.08
CA PRO A 66 7.88 6.92 26.13
C PRO A 66 7.60 7.54 24.76
N SER A 67 8.55 7.50 23.87
CA SER A 67 8.40 8.02 22.50
C SER A 67 9.51 7.50 21.61
N TRP A 68 9.27 7.51 20.29
CA TRP A 68 10.24 7.10 19.28
C TRP A 68 10.34 8.19 18.20
N GLY A 69 11.46 8.28 17.52
CA GLY A 69 11.78 9.20 16.43
C GLY A 69 10.76 10.31 16.11
N GLY A 70 11.12 11.57 16.28
CA GLY A 70 10.24 12.71 15.98
C GLY A 70 9.07 12.93 16.94
N GLY A 71 9.09 12.30 18.14
CA GLY A 71 8.05 12.47 19.15
C GLY A 71 6.82 11.55 18.93
N GLU A 72 6.98 10.47 18.18
CA GLU A 72 5.93 9.46 18.05
C GLU A 72 5.63 8.84 19.44
N PRO A 73 4.36 8.74 19.85
CA PRO A 73 4.00 8.15 21.14
C PRO A 73 4.31 6.66 21.17
N ALA A 74 4.52 6.13 22.39
CA ALA A 74 4.66 4.70 22.61
C ALA A 74 3.55 3.89 21.92
N GLN A 75 3.89 2.68 21.48
CA GLN A 75 2.90 1.69 21.02
C GLN A 75 3.03 0.42 21.84
N ILE A 76 1.91 -0.16 22.22
CA ILE A 76 1.85 -1.50 22.82
C ILE A 76 0.91 -2.40 22.02
N TRP A 77 1.40 -3.60 21.72
CA TRP A 77 0.66 -4.65 21.03
C TRP A 77 0.37 -5.77 22.03
N ILE A 78 -0.89 -6.10 22.21
CA ILE A 78 -1.35 -7.13 23.15
C ILE A 78 -1.40 -8.45 22.39
N GLY A 79 -0.60 -9.43 22.83
CA GLY A 79 -0.58 -10.79 22.32
C GLY A 79 -1.85 -11.58 22.69
N ASP A 80 -2.11 -12.68 21.98
CA ASP A 80 -3.34 -13.48 22.11
C ASP A 80 -3.55 -14.07 23.50
N ASP A 81 -2.50 -14.54 24.14
CA ASP A 81 -2.55 -15.11 25.48
C ASP A 81 -2.92 -14.05 26.54
N LEU A 82 -2.33 -12.87 26.47
CA LEU A 82 -2.67 -11.75 27.35
C LEU A 82 -4.07 -11.22 27.05
N ARG A 83 -4.47 -11.14 25.76
CA ARG A 83 -5.82 -10.79 25.34
C ARG A 83 -6.86 -11.70 26.00
N ALA A 84 -6.62 -13.02 25.94
CA ALA A 84 -7.51 -14.00 26.56
C ALA A 84 -7.58 -13.85 28.11
N ARG A 85 -6.45 -13.60 28.78
CA ARG A 85 -6.42 -13.33 30.23
C ARG A 85 -7.17 -12.06 30.62
N LEU A 86 -7.17 -11.04 29.77
CA LEU A 86 -7.88 -9.78 29.97
C LEU A 86 -9.37 -9.86 29.63
N ASP A 87 -9.86 -11.03 29.23
CA ASP A 87 -11.25 -11.27 28.77
C ASP A 87 -11.66 -10.32 27.63
N LEU A 88 -10.69 -9.98 26.76
CA LEU A 88 -10.96 -9.17 25.57
C LEU A 88 -11.44 -10.06 24.42
N PRO A 89 -12.38 -9.60 23.59
CA PRO A 89 -12.92 -10.38 22.48
C PRO A 89 -11.83 -10.94 21.55
N ALA A 90 -12.09 -12.12 20.96
CA ALA A 90 -11.19 -12.69 19.94
C ALA A 90 -11.11 -11.83 18.69
N ASP A 91 -12.25 -11.32 18.25
CA ASP A 91 -12.40 -10.46 17.09
C ASP A 91 -12.76 -9.04 17.52
N PRO A 92 -12.46 -8.02 16.68
CA PRO A 92 -12.85 -6.66 16.97
C PRO A 92 -14.38 -6.55 17.05
N PRO A 93 -14.94 -5.78 18.00
CA PRO A 93 -16.36 -5.59 18.11
C PRO A 93 -16.97 -5.00 16.81
N GLU A 94 -18.05 -5.58 16.31
CA GLU A 94 -18.74 -5.12 15.08
C GLU A 94 -19.30 -3.69 15.22
N SER A 95 -19.69 -3.33 16.43
CA SER A 95 -20.22 -2.00 16.75
C SER A 95 -19.43 -1.34 17.87
N ALA A 96 -19.34 -0.02 17.80
CA ALA A 96 -18.71 0.80 18.83
C ALA A 96 -19.56 0.77 20.11
N GLN A 97 -19.19 -0.07 21.06
CA GLN A 97 -19.83 -0.18 22.37
C GLN A 97 -18.83 0.14 23.50
N PRO A 98 -19.30 0.77 24.60
CA PRO A 98 -18.50 0.95 25.78
C PRO A 98 -17.96 -0.39 26.29
N HIS A 99 -16.71 -0.39 26.75
CA HIS A 99 -16.08 -1.59 27.29
C HIS A 99 -15.54 -1.31 28.69
N PRO A 100 -15.85 -2.16 29.71
CA PRO A 100 -15.47 -1.92 31.09
C PRO A 100 -13.97 -1.69 31.32
N TRP A 101 -13.12 -2.33 30.53
CA TRP A 101 -11.67 -2.17 30.59
C TRP A 101 -11.19 -0.77 30.14
N VAL A 102 -11.94 -0.12 29.24
CA VAL A 102 -11.70 1.26 28.77
C VAL A 102 -12.38 2.26 29.72
N GLU A 103 -13.61 1.99 30.16
CA GLU A 103 -14.37 2.86 31.08
C GLU A 103 -13.63 3.08 32.40
N ARG A 104 -13.02 2.02 32.97
CA ARG A 104 -12.21 2.13 34.17
C ARG A 104 -11.01 3.06 34.00
N ALA A 105 -10.36 3.03 32.83
CA ALA A 105 -9.26 3.97 32.53
C ALA A 105 -9.75 5.42 32.49
N LEU A 106 -10.92 5.68 31.89
CA LEU A 106 -11.53 7.01 31.90
C LEU A 106 -11.84 7.49 33.33
N ALA A 107 -12.38 6.59 34.19
CA ALA A 107 -12.67 6.90 35.59
C ALA A 107 -11.42 7.24 36.41
N GLU A 108 -10.24 6.71 36.02
CA GLU A 108 -8.94 7.03 36.63
C GLU A 108 -8.18 8.18 35.99
N GLY A 109 -8.89 9.01 35.19
CA GLY A 109 -8.34 10.24 34.63
C GLY A 109 -7.52 10.05 33.35
N TRP A 110 -7.55 8.88 32.71
CA TRP A 110 -7.04 8.70 31.37
C TRP A 110 -8.00 9.28 30.35
N GLN A 111 -7.46 9.77 29.25
CA GLN A 111 -8.21 10.20 28.09
C GLN A 111 -8.04 9.17 26.98
N VAL A 112 -9.13 8.74 26.33
CA VAL A 112 -9.11 7.67 25.33
C VAL A 112 -9.82 8.09 24.06
N GLY A 113 -9.25 7.73 22.91
CA GLY A 113 -9.83 7.96 21.60
C GLY A 113 -9.78 9.40 21.10
N ARG A 114 -10.53 9.71 20.06
CA ARG A 114 -10.61 11.08 19.51
C ARG A 114 -11.47 11.94 20.45
N GLY A 115 -10.90 13.00 20.95
CA GLY A 115 -11.60 13.91 21.90
C GLY A 115 -11.48 13.54 23.39
N GLY A 116 -10.83 12.42 23.72
CA GLY A 116 -10.47 12.08 25.11
C GLY A 116 -11.51 11.31 25.93
N HIS A 117 -12.72 11.09 25.41
CA HIS A 117 -13.85 10.53 26.17
C HIS A 117 -14.49 9.29 25.54
N THR A 118 -13.74 8.59 24.66
CA THR A 118 -14.24 7.37 24.00
C THR A 118 -14.12 6.18 24.93
N ALA A 119 -15.24 5.62 25.39
CA ALA A 119 -15.28 4.42 26.22
C ALA A 119 -15.18 3.10 25.41
N GLU A 120 -15.19 3.19 24.09
CA GLU A 120 -15.25 2.07 23.18
C GLU A 120 -13.92 1.35 23.03
N LEU A 121 -13.94 0.03 23.09
CA LEU A 121 -12.81 -0.82 22.72
C LEU A 121 -12.71 -0.89 21.18
N ARG A 122 -11.57 -0.50 20.63
CA ARG A 122 -11.32 -0.47 19.20
C ARG A 122 -9.99 -1.14 18.85
N PRO A 123 -9.81 -1.63 17.62
CA PRO A 123 -8.55 -2.24 17.17
C PRO A 123 -7.31 -1.37 17.37
N TRP A 124 -7.53 -0.07 17.47
CA TRP A 124 -6.50 0.94 17.63
C TRP A 124 -6.97 2.01 18.59
N LEU A 125 -6.45 1.99 19.82
CA LEU A 125 -6.76 2.99 20.84
C LEU A 125 -5.60 3.98 20.98
N ARG A 126 -5.94 5.26 21.09
CA ARG A 126 -5.03 6.28 21.59
C ARG A 126 -5.44 6.58 23.03
N ILE A 127 -4.47 6.54 23.95
CA ILE A 127 -4.69 6.79 25.37
C ILE A 127 -3.58 7.72 25.88
N TRP A 128 -3.94 8.67 26.73
CA TRP A 128 -3.00 9.62 27.34
C TRP A 128 -3.56 10.20 28.64
N ARG A 129 -2.69 10.81 29.43
CA ARG A 129 -3.07 11.73 30.52
C ARG A 129 -2.68 13.15 30.14
N GLU A 130 -3.36 14.13 30.73
CA GLU A 130 -3.06 15.54 30.51
C GLU A 130 -1.62 15.85 30.97
N GLY A 131 -0.84 16.51 30.11
CA GLY A 131 0.57 16.79 30.38
C GLY A 131 1.55 15.64 30.23
N GLU A 132 1.09 14.41 29.93
CA GLU A 132 1.91 13.23 29.75
C GLU A 132 2.02 12.77 28.30
N SER A 133 3.05 11.96 28.01
CA SER A 133 3.17 11.24 26.73
C SER A 133 2.00 10.26 26.58
N GLY A 134 1.43 10.20 25.39
CA GLY A 134 0.39 9.23 25.11
C GLY A 134 0.94 7.86 24.70
N CYS A 135 0.06 6.86 24.66
CA CYS A 135 0.32 5.54 24.12
C CYS A 135 -0.73 5.16 23.07
N ARG A 136 -0.35 4.31 22.13
CA ARG A 136 -1.27 3.63 21.22
C ARG A 136 -1.32 2.15 21.59
N VAL A 137 -2.53 1.66 21.80
CA VAL A 137 -2.76 0.26 22.16
C VAL A 137 -3.39 -0.45 20.98
N SER A 138 -2.82 -1.57 20.59
CA SER A 138 -3.31 -2.46 19.54
C SER A 138 -3.41 -3.89 20.04
N ILE A 139 -4.34 -4.66 19.49
CA ILE A 139 -4.53 -6.07 19.79
C ILE A 139 -4.09 -6.86 18.56
N VAL A 140 -3.20 -7.83 18.75
CA VAL A 140 -2.74 -8.73 17.68
C VAL A 140 -3.94 -9.51 17.12
N GLY A 141 -3.98 -9.70 15.81
CA GLY A 141 -5.08 -10.40 15.13
C GLY A 141 -6.31 -9.55 14.80
N TRP A 142 -6.49 -8.38 15.44
CA TRP A 142 -7.65 -7.51 15.17
C TRP A 142 -7.52 -6.64 13.91
N GLN A 143 -6.41 -6.70 13.24
CA GLN A 143 -6.12 -5.95 12.02
C GLN A 143 -5.49 -6.86 11.01
N ASP A 144 -5.79 -6.64 9.75
CA ASP A 144 -5.05 -7.25 8.64
C ASP A 144 -3.65 -6.61 8.60
N ASN A 145 -2.71 -7.28 9.24
CA ASN A 145 -1.32 -6.85 9.35
C ASN A 145 -0.38 -8.00 8.98
N PRO A 146 0.33 -7.91 7.85
CA PRO A 146 1.26 -8.95 7.44
C PRO A 146 2.31 -9.31 8.48
N LEU A 147 2.72 -8.37 9.35
CA LEU A 147 3.71 -8.62 10.41
C LEU A 147 3.22 -9.62 11.47
N THR A 148 1.90 -9.87 11.55
CA THR A 148 1.27 -10.79 12.50
C THR A 148 0.71 -12.06 11.84
N ALA A 149 0.85 -12.23 10.53
CA ALA A 149 0.12 -13.24 9.75
C ALA A 149 0.44 -14.71 10.14
N ASP A 150 1.65 -14.98 10.64
CA ASP A 150 2.10 -16.30 11.09
C ASP A 150 2.03 -16.48 12.63
N SER A 151 1.30 -15.60 13.33
CA SER A 151 1.19 -15.60 14.78
C SER A 151 2.56 -15.67 15.50
N PRO A 152 3.48 -14.73 15.23
CA PRO A 152 4.83 -14.79 15.75
C PRO A 152 4.85 -14.64 17.27
N ALA A 153 5.83 -15.27 17.93
CA ALA A 153 6.10 -15.03 19.34
C ALA A 153 6.36 -13.54 19.63
N SER A 154 6.03 -13.07 20.83
CA SER A 154 6.08 -11.65 21.22
C SER A 154 7.41 -10.97 20.91
N GLN A 155 8.52 -11.66 21.15
CA GLN A 155 9.86 -11.18 20.81
C GLN A 155 10.04 -10.98 19.30
N ALA A 156 9.62 -11.94 18.50
CA ALA A 156 9.74 -11.88 17.03
C ALA A 156 8.84 -10.76 16.44
N LEU A 157 7.63 -10.60 16.99
CA LEU A 157 6.74 -9.52 16.60
C LEU A 157 7.32 -8.14 16.93
N ALA A 158 7.88 -7.98 18.13
CA ALA A 158 8.52 -6.74 18.53
C ALA A 158 9.69 -6.38 17.60
N ASP A 159 10.52 -7.35 17.23
CA ASP A 159 11.60 -7.17 16.26
C ASP A 159 11.07 -6.73 14.89
N ARG A 160 10.06 -7.42 14.35
CA ARG A 160 9.42 -7.07 13.06
C ARG A 160 8.83 -5.65 13.06
N LEU A 161 8.09 -5.28 14.09
CA LEU A 161 7.50 -3.94 14.23
C LEU A 161 8.59 -2.85 14.29
N CYS A 162 9.70 -3.12 14.97
CA CYS A 162 10.82 -2.20 15.05
C CYS A 162 11.54 -2.06 13.71
N ARG A 163 11.89 -3.16 13.05
CA ARG A 163 12.51 -3.14 11.71
C ARG A 163 11.64 -2.45 10.68
N TYR A 164 10.32 -2.72 10.71
CA TYR A 164 9.39 -2.03 9.83
C TYR A 164 9.41 -0.51 10.05
N ALA A 165 9.39 -0.09 11.32
CA ALA A 165 9.41 1.33 11.67
C ALA A 165 10.75 2.01 11.30
N GLU A 166 11.87 1.31 11.41
CA GLU A 166 13.18 1.79 10.96
C GLU A 166 13.22 2.01 9.44
N LEU A 167 12.72 1.04 8.66
CA LEU A 167 12.67 1.13 7.20
C LEU A 167 11.79 2.29 6.72
N LEU A 168 10.61 2.46 7.31
CA LEU A 168 9.65 3.47 6.89
C LEU A 168 9.73 4.77 7.70
N THR A 169 10.56 4.80 8.75
CA THR A 169 10.71 5.96 9.65
C THR A 169 9.42 6.35 10.38
N ILE A 170 8.42 5.50 10.36
CA ILE A 170 7.19 5.56 11.15
C ILE A 170 6.79 4.15 11.61
N PRO A 171 6.21 4.00 12.81
CA PRO A 171 5.66 2.72 13.22
C PRO A 171 4.39 2.38 12.45
N TRP A 172 4.04 1.09 12.41
CA TRP A 172 2.74 0.66 11.87
C TRP A 172 1.59 1.40 12.53
N ARG A 173 0.56 1.71 11.74
CA ARG A 173 -0.68 2.37 12.21
C ARG A 173 -1.83 1.37 12.26
N ASN A 174 -3.04 1.91 12.28
CA ASN A 174 -4.28 1.13 12.32
C ASN A 174 -4.44 0.14 11.13
N SER A 175 -3.92 0.47 9.97
CA SER A 175 -3.90 -0.40 8.78
C SER A 175 -2.77 -0.01 7.85
N ALA A 176 -2.46 -0.88 6.89
CA ALA A 176 -1.49 -0.60 5.84
C ALA A 176 -1.80 0.71 5.09
N GLY A 177 -3.07 0.92 4.73
CA GLY A 177 -3.51 2.13 4.03
C GLY A 177 -3.34 3.40 4.85
N VAL A 178 -3.73 3.38 6.12
CA VAL A 178 -3.52 4.50 7.06
C VAL A 178 -2.04 4.76 7.26
N THR A 179 -1.22 3.71 7.41
CA THR A 179 0.23 3.84 7.53
C THR A 179 0.83 4.51 6.29
N GLY A 180 0.41 4.10 5.08
CA GLY A 180 0.89 4.68 3.82
C GLY A 180 0.58 6.18 3.68
N LEU A 181 -0.61 6.62 4.12
CA LEU A 181 -0.97 8.04 4.11
C LEU A 181 -0.24 8.84 5.20
N GLU A 182 -0.13 8.31 6.41
CA GLU A 182 0.65 8.94 7.48
C GLU A 182 2.12 9.07 7.11
N LEU A 183 2.69 8.07 6.43
CA LEU A 183 4.04 8.14 5.88
C LEU A 183 4.20 9.32 4.94
N LEU A 184 3.25 9.53 4.01
CA LEU A 184 3.27 10.67 3.10
C LEU A 184 3.28 12.00 3.86
N ARG A 185 2.45 12.13 4.90
CA ARG A 185 2.39 13.33 5.75
C ARG A 185 3.74 13.58 6.45
N VAL A 186 4.33 12.56 7.04
CA VAL A 186 5.60 12.66 7.79
C VAL A 186 6.78 12.97 6.87
N VAL A 187 6.86 12.32 5.72
CA VAL A 187 7.93 12.57 4.72
C VAL A 187 7.91 14.04 4.28
N ARG A 188 6.74 14.58 3.98
CA ARG A 188 6.57 16.00 3.58
C ARG A 188 6.90 16.98 4.71
N TRP A 189 6.48 16.67 5.93
CA TRP A 189 6.82 17.49 7.10
C TRP A 189 8.34 17.55 7.32
N ARG A 190 9.04 16.40 7.26
CA ARG A 190 10.51 16.31 7.40
C ARG A 190 11.26 17.05 6.30
N ALA A 191 10.81 16.94 5.06
CA ALA A 191 11.40 17.68 3.95
C ALA A 191 11.33 19.19 4.18
N ARG A 192 10.20 19.68 4.70
CA ARG A 192 10.02 21.09 5.08
C ARG A 192 10.98 21.52 6.18
N GLN A 193 11.13 20.72 7.24
CA GLN A 193 12.04 21.03 8.35
C GLN A 193 13.50 21.15 7.87
N ARG A 194 13.93 20.27 6.99
CA ARG A 194 15.30 20.27 6.43
C ARG A 194 15.58 21.45 5.51
N SER A 195 14.62 21.91 4.76
CA SER A 195 14.81 23.00 3.81
C SER A 195 14.92 24.38 4.47
N GLY A 196 14.60 24.51 5.75
CA GLY A 196 14.54 25.80 6.44
C GLY A 196 13.53 26.78 5.82
N SER A 197 12.88 26.34 4.77
CA SER A 197 11.97 27.15 3.95
C SER A 197 10.69 27.44 4.72
N ARG A 198 10.32 28.71 4.81
CA ARG A 198 8.93 29.12 5.03
C ARG A 198 8.06 28.81 3.79
N ALA A 199 8.47 27.86 2.94
CA ALA A 199 7.65 27.44 1.82
C ALA A 199 6.22 27.23 2.32
N ALA A 200 5.29 27.86 1.65
CA ALA A 200 3.87 27.84 2.00
C ALA A 200 3.44 26.41 2.33
N VAL A 201 2.63 26.26 3.38
CA VAL A 201 2.06 24.97 3.74
C VAL A 201 1.28 24.48 2.53
N VAL A 202 1.80 23.44 1.86
CA VAL A 202 1.09 22.85 0.73
C VAL A 202 -0.25 22.34 1.23
N ARG A 203 -1.34 22.93 0.74
CA ARG A 203 -2.69 22.51 1.08
C ARG A 203 -3.02 21.25 0.28
N THR A 204 -3.29 20.19 0.98
CA THR A 204 -3.74 18.92 0.38
C THR A 204 -5.25 18.76 0.51
N SER A 205 -5.87 19.31 1.56
CA SER A 205 -7.32 19.36 1.73
C SER A 205 -7.89 20.55 0.97
N ILE A 206 -8.48 20.30 -0.18
CA ILE A 206 -9.07 21.30 -1.08
C ILE A 206 -10.43 20.80 -1.59
N PRO A 207 -11.35 21.68 -1.99
CA PRO A 207 -12.57 21.27 -2.68
C PRO A 207 -12.22 20.56 -3.99
N LEU A 208 -12.73 19.35 -4.18
CA LEU A 208 -12.53 18.57 -5.39
C LEU A 208 -13.73 18.70 -6.34
N PRO A 209 -13.50 18.60 -7.67
CA PRO A 209 -14.56 18.64 -8.67
C PRO A 209 -15.34 17.33 -8.70
N ASP A 210 -16.57 17.38 -9.22
CA ASP A 210 -17.48 16.24 -9.30
C ASP A 210 -16.87 14.96 -9.92
N PRO A 211 -16.05 15.03 -10.99
CA PRO A 211 -15.42 13.83 -11.55
C PRO A 211 -14.54 13.05 -10.57
N ALA A 212 -13.97 13.71 -9.54
CA ALA A 212 -13.18 13.04 -8.52
C ALA A 212 -14.00 12.04 -7.68
N PHE A 213 -15.31 12.22 -7.61
CA PHE A 213 -16.24 11.37 -6.87
C PHE A 213 -16.93 10.32 -7.75
N THR A 214 -16.61 10.28 -9.04
CA THR A 214 -17.20 9.30 -9.98
C THR A 214 -16.50 7.97 -9.82
N PRO A 215 -17.18 6.91 -9.33
CA PRO A 215 -16.60 5.58 -9.24
C PRO A 215 -16.12 5.10 -10.61
N GLY A 216 -14.84 4.71 -10.72
CA GLY A 216 -14.29 4.21 -11.97
C GLY A 216 -14.08 5.27 -13.05
N ALA A 217 -13.92 6.55 -12.68
CA ALA A 217 -13.47 7.59 -13.61
C ALA A 217 -12.17 7.17 -14.31
N GLU A 218 -11.25 6.57 -13.53
CA GLU A 218 -10.06 5.90 -14.04
C GLU A 218 -10.02 4.46 -13.52
N ILE A 219 -9.74 3.52 -14.40
CA ILE A 219 -9.58 2.09 -14.11
C ILE A 219 -8.34 1.56 -14.82
N ASP A 220 -7.79 0.47 -14.31
CA ASP A 220 -6.73 -0.27 -14.97
C ASP A 220 -7.24 -1.07 -16.17
N VAL A 221 -6.34 -1.68 -16.94
CA VAL A 221 -6.68 -2.73 -17.88
C VAL A 221 -7.36 -3.86 -17.10
N HIS A 222 -8.51 -4.31 -17.58
CA HIS A 222 -9.29 -5.32 -16.87
C HIS A 222 -9.67 -6.48 -17.77
N GLN A 223 -9.18 -7.67 -17.42
CA GLN A 223 -9.51 -8.94 -18.05
C GLN A 223 -9.58 -8.88 -19.58
N TRP A 224 -8.57 -8.32 -20.19
CA TRP A 224 -8.46 -8.31 -21.64
C TRP A 224 -7.74 -9.57 -22.13
N GLY A 225 -8.30 -10.23 -23.14
CA GLY A 225 -7.68 -11.40 -23.77
C GLY A 225 -8.14 -11.56 -25.21
N ARG A 226 -7.31 -12.27 -25.99
CA ARG A 226 -7.59 -12.68 -27.35
C ARG A 226 -6.92 -14.04 -27.65
N LEU A 227 -7.38 -14.71 -28.67
CA LEU A 227 -6.65 -15.86 -29.17
C LEU A 227 -5.34 -15.44 -29.85
N PRO A 228 -4.28 -16.29 -29.79
CA PRO A 228 -3.09 -16.10 -30.61
C PRO A 228 -3.45 -16.07 -32.09
N GLY A 229 -2.82 -15.16 -32.83
CA GLY A 229 -2.93 -15.13 -34.29
C GLY A 229 -2.12 -16.24 -34.97
N PRO A 230 -2.30 -16.47 -36.29
CA PRO A 230 -1.54 -17.47 -37.05
C PRO A 230 -0.01 -17.26 -37.00
N ASP A 231 0.42 -16.03 -36.85
CA ASP A 231 1.82 -15.57 -36.73
C ASP A 231 2.37 -15.68 -35.30
N GLU A 232 1.54 -16.07 -34.32
CA GLU A 232 1.88 -16.15 -32.91
C GLU A 232 1.88 -17.62 -32.41
N ALA A 233 2.37 -18.55 -33.25
CA ALA A 233 2.42 -19.97 -32.90
C ALA A 233 3.37 -20.24 -31.73
N GLY A 234 2.90 -21.06 -30.77
CA GLY A 234 3.68 -21.47 -29.61
C GLY A 234 2.87 -22.35 -28.67
N GLU A 235 3.58 -23.22 -27.92
CA GLU A 235 2.96 -24.12 -26.97
C GLU A 235 2.75 -23.51 -25.59
N TRP A 236 3.50 -22.46 -25.26
CA TRP A 236 3.56 -21.88 -23.93
C TRP A 236 2.96 -20.47 -23.91
N LEU A 237 2.17 -20.22 -22.91
CA LEU A 237 1.77 -18.88 -22.48
C LEU A 237 2.59 -18.51 -21.24
N HIS A 238 3.48 -17.53 -21.40
CA HIS A 238 4.23 -16.98 -20.29
C HIS A 238 3.58 -15.69 -19.82
N VAL A 239 3.39 -15.58 -18.50
CA VAL A 239 2.81 -14.39 -17.86
C VAL A 239 3.88 -13.65 -17.09
N TYR A 240 3.88 -12.35 -17.26
CA TYR A 240 4.79 -11.40 -16.61
C TYR A 240 3.98 -10.33 -15.91
N ASP A 241 4.45 -9.89 -14.75
CA ASP A 241 3.82 -8.85 -13.95
C ASP A 241 4.75 -7.65 -13.74
N ARG A 242 4.18 -6.45 -13.61
CA ARG A 242 4.95 -5.24 -13.32
C ARG A 242 5.04 -5.01 -11.82
N SER A 243 6.20 -5.29 -11.25
CA SER A 243 6.47 -5.07 -9.82
C SER A 243 6.08 -3.68 -9.35
N ALA A 244 5.21 -3.59 -8.34
CA ALA A 244 4.83 -2.33 -7.69
C ALA A 244 4.44 -1.21 -8.67
N ALA A 245 3.58 -1.52 -9.65
CA ALA A 245 3.20 -0.63 -10.74
C ALA A 245 2.64 0.72 -10.23
N TYR A 246 1.77 0.71 -9.21
CA TYR A 246 1.22 1.96 -8.64
C TYR A 246 2.27 2.77 -7.88
N LEU A 247 3.22 2.11 -7.19
CA LEU A 247 4.32 2.82 -6.54
C LEU A 247 5.20 3.51 -7.59
N ALA A 248 5.54 2.81 -8.68
CA ALA A 248 6.29 3.39 -9.80
C ALA A 248 5.54 4.56 -10.45
N ALA A 249 4.22 4.40 -10.66
CA ALA A 249 3.37 5.45 -11.24
C ALA A 249 3.29 6.69 -10.34
N ALA A 250 3.26 6.53 -9.02
CA ALA A 250 3.25 7.65 -8.08
C ALA A 250 4.46 8.58 -8.26
N ASN A 251 5.63 8.07 -8.63
CA ASN A 251 6.80 8.90 -8.91
C ASN A 251 6.60 9.84 -10.12
N GLY A 252 5.88 9.39 -11.14
CA GLY A 252 5.60 10.16 -12.35
C GLY A 252 4.33 11.01 -12.30
N ALA A 253 3.44 10.75 -11.34
CA ALA A 253 2.14 11.39 -11.26
C ALA A 253 2.24 12.90 -10.96
N VAL A 254 1.72 13.71 -11.87
CA VAL A 254 1.54 15.16 -11.66
C VAL A 254 0.16 15.39 -11.04
N VAL A 255 0.13 15.88 -9.81
CA VAL A 255 -1.09 16.07 -9.02
C VAL A 255 -1.29 17.52 -8.64
N GLY A 256 -2.55 17.93 -8.51
CA GLY A 256 -2.91 19.29 -8.14
C GLY A 256 -2.91 19.51 -6.64
N LEU A 257 -2.44 20.69 -6.21
CA LEU A 257 -2.28 21.11 -4.79
C LEU A 257 -2.87 22.49 -4.55
N ASP A 258 -2.94 22.89 -3.29
CA ASP A 258 -3.16 24.23 -2.76
C ASP A 258 -4.52 24.89 -3.06
N VAL A 259 -5.03 24.78 -4.29
CA VAL A 259 -6.24 25.48 -4.73
C VAL A 259 -7.24 24.51 -5.36
N LYS A 260 -8.51 24.91 -5.38
CA LYS A 260 -9.56 24.26 -6.17
C LYS A 260 -9.19 24.37 -7.66
N PRO A 261 -9.40 23.33 -8.48
CA PRO A 261 -9.21 23.44 -9.93
C PRO A 261 -10.27 24.36 -10.56
N ASP A 262 -9.88 25.06 -11.59
CA ASP A 262 -10.76 25.90 -12.40
C ASP A 262 -11.52 25.05 -13.41
N HIS A 263 -12.81 25.33 -13.61
CA HIS A 263 -13.59 24.80 -14.72
C HIS A 263 -13.28 25.61 -15.99
N VAL A 264 -13.04 24.93 -17.09
CA VAL A 264 -12.71 25.57 -18.38
C VAL A 264 -13.44 24.83 -19.49
N ASP A 265 -14.14 25.56 -20.35
CA ASP A 265 -14.83 25.03 -21.53
C ASP A 265 -13.86 24.88 -22.70
N ALA A 266 -13.92 23.74 -23.38
CA ALA A 266 -13.14 23.40 -24.58
C ALA A 266 -11.65 23.82 -24.53
N PRO A 267 -10.89 23.53 -23.47
CA PRO A 267 -9.49 23.96 -23.36
C PRO A 267 -8.58 23.15 -24.28
N ASP A 268 -7.48 23.76 -24.71
CA ASP A 268 -6.37 23.05 -25.33
C ASP A 268 -5.71 22.10 -24.30
N PHE A 269 -5.29 20.93 -24.76
CA PHE A 269 -4.63 19.96 -23.90
C PHE A 269 -3.24 20.43 -23.45
N ASP A 270 -3.03 20.42 -22.14
CA ASP A 270 -1.74 20.72 -21.53
C ASP A 270 -1.27 19.57 -20.63
N PRO A 271 -0.29 18.75 -21.07
CA PRO A 271 0.21 17.59 -20.31
C PRO A 271 0.93 17.96 -19.01
N ARG A 272 1.20 19.25 -18.74
CA ARG A 272 1.87 19.73 -17.52
C ARG A 272 0.88 20.15 -16.43
N ARG A 273 -0.41 20.16 -16.73
CA ARG A 273 -1.46 20.50 -15.75
C ARG A 273 -2.09 19.22 -15.22
N ALA A 274 -2.19 19.12 -13.91
CA ALA A 274 -3.08 18.14 -13.28
C ALA A 274 -4.54 18.55 -13.62
N GLY A 275 -5.38 17.56 -13.95
CA GLY A 275 -6.77 17.86 -14.27
C GLY A 275 -7.61 16.65 -14.59
N TYR A 276 -8.93 16.92 -14.63
CA TYR A 276 -9.95 16.08 -15.22
C TYR A 276 -10.41 16.69 -16.53
N TRP A 277 -10.50 15.88 -17.55
CA TRP A 277 -10.87 16.26 -18.92
C TRP A 277 -12.09 15.47 -19.35
N ASN A 278 -13.14 16.15 -19.72
CA ASN A 278 -14.31 15.54 -20.35
C ASN A 278 -14.01 15.41 -21.84
N ILE A 279 -13.81 14.19 -22.29
CA ILE A 279 -13.44 13.90 -23.67
C ILE A 279 -14.56 13.16 -24.39
N ARG A 280 -14.68 13.40 -25.68
CA ARG A 280 -15.39 12.50 -26.57
C ARG A 280 -14.51 11.29 -26.86
N VAL A 281 -14.98 10.10 -26.47
CA VAL A 281 -14.22 8.86 -26.59
C VAL A 281 -13.90 8.57 -28.07
N PRO A 282 -12.61 8.47 -28.45
CA PRO A 282 -12.24 8.12 -29.81
C PRO A 282 -12.55 6.64 -30.11
N GLY A 283 -12.67 6.29 -31.41
CA GLY A 283 -12.69 4.89 -31.82
C GLY A 283 -11.39 4.17 -31.47
N TRP A 284 -11.47 2.90 -31.11
CA TRP A 284 -10.31 2.05 -30.86
C TRP A 284 -10.48 0.73 -31.61
N GLU A 285 -9.65 0.52 -32.62
CA GLU A 285 -9.72 -0.64 -33.54
C GLU A 285 -8.48 -1.54 -33.46
N HIS A 286 -7.56 -1.29 -32.53
CA HIS A 286 -6.33 -2.06 -32.39
C HIS A 286 -6.61 -3.47 -31.86
N ALA A 287 -6.53 -4.49 -32.74
CA ALA A 287 -6.92 -5.86 -32.39
C ALA A 287 -5.97 -6.57 -31.39
N ARG A 288 -4.75 -6.05 -31.19
CA ARG A 288 -3.66 -6.72 -30.43
C ARG A 288 -3.31 -6.04 -29.11
N LEU A 289 -4.02 -4.96 -28.75
CA LEU A 289 -3.81 -4.24 -27.48
C LEU A 289 -5.13 -3.99 -26.76
N PRO A 290 -5.10 -3.92 -25.41
CA PRO A 290 -6.26 -3.51 -24.63
C PRO A 290 -6.71 -2.08 -24.97
N HIS A 291 -7.97 -1.80 -24.69
CA HIS A 291 -8.53 -0.45 -24.86
C HIS A 291 -7.79 0.56 -23.96
N PRO A 292 -7.37 1.75 -24.48
CA PRO A 292 -6.57 2.72 -23.74
C PRO A 292 -7.27 3.30 -22.50
N LEU A 293 -8.60 3.18 -22.42
CA LEU A 293 -9.38 3.56 -21.22
C LEU A 293 -9.54 2.40 -20.20
N GLY A 294 -8.75 1.32 -20.32
CA GLY A 294 -8.74 0.18 -19.41
C GLY A 294 -9.82 -0.87 -19.70
N ARG A 295 -10.92 -0.50 -20.30
CA ARG A 295 -12.01 -1.40 -20.77
C ARG A 295 -12.64 -0.84 -22.05
N PRO A 296 -13.27 -1.67 -22.87
CA PRO A 296 -14.02 -1.20 -24.03
C PRO A 296 -15.08 -0.16 -23.61
N VAL A 297 -15.08 0.96 -24.32
CA VAL A 297 -16.05 2.05 -24.13
C VAL A 297 -16.59 2.43 -25.52
N ARG A 298 -17.90 2.73 -25.58
CA ARG A 298 -18.53 3.13 -26.84
C ARG A 298 -17.91 4.43 -27.35
N ALA A 299 -17.43 4.41 -28.58
CA ALA A 299 -16.94 5.59 -29.27
C ALA A 299 -18.03 6.68 -29.39
N GLY A 300 -17.62 7.95 -29.35
CA GLY A 300 -18.50 9.12 -29.47
C GLY A 300 -19.24 9.50 -28.16
N GLY A 301 -19.18 8.68 -27.12
CA GLY A 301 -19.71 9.05 -25.80
C GLY A 301 -18.76 9.97 -25.03
N SER A 302 -19.28 10.83 -24.14
CA SER A 302 -18.48 11.69 -23.27
C SER A 302 -17.99 10.94 -22.06
N ARG A 303 -16.74 11.19 -21.63
CA ARG A 303 -16.15 10.58 -20.44
C ARG A 303 -15.12 11.48 -19.77
N TRP A 304 -15.22 11.55 -18.43
CA TRP A 304 -14.19 12.17 -17.62
C TRP A 304 -12.98 11.23 -17.46
N VAL A 305 -11.79 11.78 -17.75
CA VAL A 305 -10.50 11.10 -17.60
C VAL A 305 -9.47 12.08 -17.02
N THR A 306 -8.33 11.57 -16.53
CA THR A 306 -7.26 12.43 -16.03
C THR A 306 -6.21 12.73 -17.09
N THR A 307 -5.33 13.68 -16.80
CA THR A 307 -4.26 14.14 -17.73
C THR A 307 -3.42 12.99 -18.33
N PRO A 308 -2.97 11.94 -17.58
CA PRO A 308 -2.22 10.84 -18.16
C PRO A 308 -3.00 10.08 -19.24
N THR A 309 -4.31 9.93 -19.10
CA THR A 309 -5.15 9.25 -20.11
C THR A 309 -5.24 10.05 -21.39
N VAL A 310 -5.48 11.35 -21.32
CA VAL A 310 -5.48 12.22 -22.51
C VAL A 310 -4.12 12.18 -23.20
N ARG A 311 -3.04 12.23 -22.44
CA ARG A 311 -1.68 12.11 -22.96
C ARG A 311 -1.47 10.79 -23.70
N LEU A 312 -1.90 9.66 -23.14
CA LEU A 312 -1.83 8.36 -23.83
C LEU A 312 -2.58 8.37 -25.15
N LEU A 313 -3.79 8.95 -25.20
CA LEU A 313 -4.56 9.05 -26.42
C LEU A 313 -3.83 9.87 -27.49
N HIS A 314 -3.19 10.97 -27.13
CA HIS A 314 -2.33 11.73 -28.06
C HIS A 314 -1.12 10.92 -28.54
N GLU A 315 -0.46 10.15 -27.67
CA GLU A 315 0.67 9.28 -28.02
C GLU A 315 0.27 8.12 -28.95
N LEU A 316 -1.02 7.77 -28.97
CA LEU A 316 -1.63 6.77 -29.86
C LEU A 316 -2.24 7.38 -31.13
N ASP A 317 -1.98 8.64 -31.45
CA ASP A 317 -2.58 9.39 -32.56
C ASP A 317 -4.13 9.45 -32.52
N LEU A 318 -4.69 9.33 -31.32
CA LEU A 318 -6.14 9.36 -31.04
C LEU A 318 -6.55 10.67 -30.35
N ALA A 319 -5.98 11.82 -30.75
CA ALA A 319 -6.26 13.10 -30.10
C ALA A 319 -7.78 13.32 -29.91
N PRO A 320 -8.28 13.25 -28.64
CA PRO A 320 -9.71 13.31 -28.39
C PRO A 320 -10.21 14.75 -28.48
N HIS A 321 -11.47 14.94 -28.90
CA HIS A 321 -12.14 16.21 -28.72
C HIS A 321 -12.42 16.42 -27.21
N ILE A 322 -11.94 17.54 -26.67
CA ILE A 322 -12.15 17.93 -25.27
C ILE A 322 -13.35 18.88 -25.21
N GLU A 323 -14.36 18.51 -24.43
CA GLU A 323 -15.59 19.28 -24.25
C GLU A 323 -15.42 20.34 -23.14
N GLU A 324 -14.86 19.92 -22.00
CA GLU A 324 -14.61 20.77 -20.83
C GLU A 324 -13.54 20.15 -19.94
N ALA A 325 -12.99 20.88 -18.98
CA ALA A 325 -12.03 20.34 -18.01
C ALA A 325 -12.08 21.05 -16.66
N TYR A 326 -11.63 20.35 -15.61
CA TYR A 326 -11.24 20.92 -14.31
C TYR A 326 -9.73 20.87 -14.19
N LEU A 327 -9.07 22.03 -14.21
CA LEU A 327 -7.62 22.15 -14.35
C LEU A 327 -6.98 22.89 -13.19
N TRP A 328 -5.99 22.26 -12.55
CA TRP A 328 -5.13 22.98 -11.61
C TRP A 328 -4.17 23.91 -12.35
N PRO A 329 -3.82 25.08 -11.79
CA PRO A 329 -2.75 25.93 -12.34
C PRO A 329 -1.43 25.15 -12.46
N ARG A 330 -0.62 25.44 -13.47
CA ARG A 330 0.71 24.80 -13.66
C ARG A 330 1.61 24.94 -12.44
N ALA A 331 1.58 26.10 -11.76
CA ALA A 331 2.42 26.39 -10.60
C ALA A 331 2.17 25.45 -9.40
N VAL A 332 0.97 24.84 -9.31
CA VAL A 332 0.58 23.91 -8.25
C VAL A 332 0.33 22.50 -8.77
N SER A 333 0.62 22.23 -10.04
CA SER A 333 0.63 20.90 -10.65
C SER A 333 2.04 20.31 -10.54
N THR A 334 2.25 19.32 -9.68
CA THR A 334 3.60 18.87 -9.31
C THR A 334 3.67 17.38 -9.02
N ARG A 335 4.89 16.83 -9.10
CA ARG A 335 5.22 15.45 -8.68
C ARG A 335 5.34 15.36 -7.15
N TYR A 336 4.27 15.63 -6.45
CA TYR A 336 4.24 15.70 -4.99
C TYR A 336 4.62 14.38 -4.30
N LEU A 337 4.38 13.25 -4.94
CA LEU A 337 4.54 11.91 -4.36
C LEU A 337 5.97 11.33 -4.49
N THR A 338 6.90 12.02 -5.15
CA THR A 338 8.25 11.50 -5.42
C THR A 338 9.00 11.07 -4.15
N GLN A 339 9.01 11.88 -3.09
CA GLN A 339 9.70 11.52 -1.85
C GLN A 339 9.05 10.31 -1.13
N TRP A 340 7.73 10.18 -1.21
CA TRP A 340 7.02 9.02 -0.70
C TRP A 340 7.38 7.76 -1.49
N TYR A 341 7.46 7.88 -2.82
CA TYR A 341 7.95 6.80 -3.69
C TYR A 341 9.39 6.39 -3.33
N GLU A 342 10.31 7.33 -3.21
CA GLU A 342 11.73 7.04 -2.93
C GLU A 342 11.89 6.26 -1.63
N LEU A 343 11.24 6.70 -0.55
CA LEU A 343 11.32 6.01 0.73
C LEU A 343 10.74 4.59 0.66
N LEU A 344 9.59 4.40 0.02
CA LEU A 344 8.97 3.07 -0.12
C LEU A 344 9.74 2.15 -1.07
N ARG A 345 10.36 2.69 -2.12
CA ARG A 345 11.26 1.94 -3.00
C ARG A 345 12.46 1.42 -2.21
N ASP A 346 13.09 2.28 -1.42
CA ASP A 346 14.29 1.95 -0.66
C ASP A 346 13.95 0.94 0.46
N ALA A 347 12.84 1.16 1.16
CA ALA A 347 12.32 0.22 2.16
C ALA A 347 11.98 -1.16 1.54
N ARG A 348 11.35 -1.18 0.36
CA ARG A 348 11.07 -2.43 -0.36
C ARG A 348 12.36 -3.15 -0.76
N THR A 349 13.35 -2.43 -1.25
CA THR A 349 14.65 -3.00 -1.62
C THR A 349 15.35 -3.62 -0.41
N ALA A 350 15.37 -2.91 0.72
CA ALA A 350 15.94 -3.44 1.96
C ALA A 350 15.16 -4.66 2.49
N ALA A 351 13.83 -4.62 2.45
CA ALA A 351 13.00 -5.76 2.85
C ALA A 351 13.17 -6.99 1.93
N GLN A 352 13.45 -6.80 0.64
CA GLN A 352 13.76 -7.89 -0.28
C GLN A 352 15.06 -8.62 0.05
N GLN A 353 16.06 -7.93 0.60
CA GLN A 353 17.35 -8.54 0.97
C GLN A 353 17.22 -9.54 2.13
N VAL A 354 16.16 -9.45 2.92
CA VAL A 354 15.87 -10.33 4.06
C VAL A 354 14.63 -11.19 3.84
N ALA A 355 14.03 -11.20 2.64
CA ALA A 355 12.76 -11.86 2.38
C ALA A 355 12.80 -13.39 2.55
N ASP A 356 13.95 -14.01 2.38
CA ASP A 356 14.13 -15.46 2.60
C ASP A 356 14.04 -15.84 4.08
N THR A 357 14.37 -14.93 4.98
CA THR A 357 14.33 -15.15 6.44
C THR A 357 13.14 -14.46 7.10
N ASP A 358 12.64 -13.38 6.54
CA ASP A 358 11.49 -12.61 7.02
C ASP A 358 10.63 -12.08 5.86
N PRO A 359 9.80 -12.92 5.23
CA PRO A 359 8.94 -12.51 4.13
C PRO A 359 7.85 -11.50 4.55
N TRP A 360 7.50 -11.49 5.83
CA TRP A 360 6.44 -10.66 6.39
C TRP A 360 6.77 -9.16 6.34
N LEU A 361 8.05 -8.82 6.49
CA LEU A 361 8.51 -7.45 6.37
C LEU A 361 8.30 -6.89 4.96
N LEU A 362 8.65 -7.67 3.94
CA LEU A 362 8.40 -7.32 2.55
C LEU A 362 6.89 -7.22 2.25
N ALA A 363 6.10 -8.15 2.78
CA ALA A 363 4.64 -8.14 2.63
C ALA A 363 4.02 -6.87 3.27
N ALA A 364 4.48 -6.47 4.46
CA ALA A 364 4.02 -5.26 5.14
C ALA A 364 4.37 -3.98 4.37
N VAL A 365 5.58 -3.87 3.83
CA VAL A 365 5.99 -2.75 2.99
C VAL A 365 5.14 -2.71 1.70
N LYS A 366 4.91 -3.85 1.04
CA LYS A 366 4.02 -3.95 -0.13
C LYS A 366 2.60 -3.49 0.20
N ALA A 367 2.01 -4.00 1.29
CA ALA A 367 0.68 -3.61 1.73
C ALA A 367 0.59 -2.10 1.97
N THR A 368 1.63 -1.48 2.54
CA THR A 368 1.66 -0.05 2.86
C THR A 368 1.47 0.84 1.63
N TYR A 369 2.17 0.60 0.53
CA TYR A 369 1.98 1.42 -0.67
C TYR A 369 0.73 1.04 -1.47
N THR A 370 0.39 -0.24 -1.56
CA THR A 370 -0.79 -0.68 -2.31
C THR A 370 -2.08 -0.18 -1.66
N HIS A 371 -2.24 -0.44 -0.36
CA HIS A 371 -3.40 0.03 0.38
C HIS A 371 -3.36 1.56 0.63
N GLY A 372 -2.16 2.17 0.67
CA GLY A 372 -2.00 3.62 0.74
C GLY A 372 -2.63 4.32 -0.47
N VAL A 373 -2.38 3.83 -1.69
CA VAL A 373 -3.05 4.33 -2.90
C VAL A 373 -4.55 4.06 -2.86
N GLY A 374 -4.96 2.87 -2.42
CA GLY A 374 -6.37 2.52 -2.21
C GLY A 374 -7.07 3.50 -1.26
N GLN A 375 -6.43 3.80 -0.13
CA GLN A 375 -6.96 4.67 0.92
C GLN A 375 -7.10 6.13 0.47
N MET A 376 -6.30 6.61 -0.48
CA MET A 376 -6.47 7.95 -1.07
C MET A 376 -7.87 8.15 -1.68
N GLY A 377 -8.50 7.08 -2.16
CA GLY A 377 -9.84 7.12 -2.76
C GLY A 377 -10.92 6.35 -1.97
N ALA A 378 -10.59 5.81 -0.79
CA ALA A 378 -11.55 5.04 -0.01
C ALA A 378 -12.75 5.90 0.41
N GLY A 379 -13.97 5.36 0.18
CA GLY A 379 -15.18 6.07 0.50
C GLY A 379 -15.47 7.30 -0.38
N ALA A 380 -14.98 7.32 -1.62
CA ALA A 380 -15.19 8.39 -2.61
C ALA A 380 -16.69 8.56 -2.96
N ARG A 381 -17.49 8.93 -1.97
CA ARG A 381 -18.84 9.48 -2.14
C ARG A 381 -18.75 10.98 -1.93
N LYS A 382 -19.55 11.77 -2.67
CA LYS A 382 -19.69 13.21 -2.36
C LYS A 382 -19.84 13.36 -0.86
N PRO A 383 -19.00 14.16 -0.19
CA PRO A 383 -19.10 14.33 1.25
C PRO A 383 -20.51 14.81 1.60
N GLY A 384 -21.27 14.03 2.32
CA GLY A 384 -22.40 14.53 3.09
C GLY A 384 -21.86 15.49 4.15
N LYS A 385 -22.66 16.45 4.62
CA LYS A 385 -22.25 17.36 5.70
C LYS A 385 -21.65 16.54 6.84
N GLY A 386 -20.33 16.66 7.08
CA GLY A 386 -19.61 16.06 8.20
C GLY A 386 -18.72 14.84 7.92
N GLN A 387 -18.54 14.38 6.67
CA GLN A 387 -17.64 13.25 6.35
C GLN A 387 -16.54 13.65 5.35
N ALA A 388 -15.34 13.13 5.56
CA ALA A 388 -14.17 13.12 4.67
C ALA A 388 -13.47 14.47 4.38
N ALA A 389 -14.11 15.63 4.52
CA ALA A 389 -13.44 16.93 4.35
C ALA A 389 -12.29 17.17 5.37
N ASP A 390 -12.27 16.40 6.47
CA ASP A 390 -11.32 16.57 7.56
C ASP A 390 -10.04 15.71 7.40
N TYR A 391 -9.96 14.82 6.40
CA TYR A 391 -8.75 14.01 6.20
C TYR A 391 -7.90 14.60 5.06
N PRO A 392 -6.78 15.29 5.37
CA PRO A 392 -6.02 16.08 4.38
C PRO A 392 -5.46 15.28 3.21
N LEU A 393 -5.36 13.96 3.35
CA LEU A 393 -4.79 13.07 2.35
C LEU A 393 -5.84 12.18 1.65
N TRP A 394 -7.12 12.45 1.88
CA TRP A 394 -8.18 11.84 1.11
C TRP A 394 -8.29 12.56 -0.24
N ARG A 395 -7.67 11.97 -1.26
CA ARG A 395 -7.45 12.57 -2.56
C ARG A 395 -7.73 11.54 -3.66
N PRO A 396 -9.01 11.27 -3.95
CA PRO A 396 -9.41 10.37 -5.03
C PRO A 396 -8.86 10.81 -6.41
N ASP A 397 -8.66 12.09 -6.64
CA ASP A 397 -8.02 12.63 -7.83
C ASP A 397 -6.55 12.18 -7.96
N TRP A 398 -5.80 12.09 -6.87
CA TRP A 398 -4.45 11.55 -6.88
C TRP A 398 -4.45 10.05 -7.19
N ARG A 399 -5.38 9.29 -6.57
CA ARG A 399 -5.55 7.88 -6.87
C ARG A 399 -5.87 7.66 -8.35
N HIS A 400 -6.81 8.42 -8.92
CA HIS A 400 -7.14 8.35 -10.34
C HIS A 400 -5.92 8.66 -11.23
N THR A 401 -5.16 9.70 -10.89
CA THR A 401 -3.93 10.05 -11.62
C THR A 401 -2.87 8.95 -11.55
N ILE A 402 -2.70 8.29 -10.39
CA ILE A 402 -1.77 7.17 -10.23
C ILE A 402 -2.20 5.98 -11.10
N ILE A 403 -3.47 5.59 -11.05
CA ILE A 403 -4.03 4.50 -11.87
C ILE A 403 -3.84 4.79 -13.36
N ALA A 404 -4.23 5.99 -13.82
CA ALA A 404 -4.06 6.40 -15.21
C ALA A 404 -2.59 6.41 -15.65
N THR A 405 -1.67 6.85 -14.78
CA THR A 405 -0.23 6.83 -15.05
C THR A 405 0.32 5.40 -15.14
N ALA A 406 -0.14 4.50 -14.27
CA ALA A 406 0.24 3.08 -14.32
C ALA A 406 -0.22 2.44 -15.63
N ARG A 407 -1.50 2.62 -16.00
CA ARG A 407 -2.09 2.13 -17.25
C ARG A 407 -1.40 2.72 -18.49
N MET A 408 -1.20 4.04 -18.53
CA MET A 408 -0.48 4.70 -19.62
C MET A 408 0.89 4.09 -19.84
N THR A 409 1.67 3.95 -18.77
CA THR A 409 3.03 3.39 -18.84
C THR A 409 3.00 1.91 -19.27
N PHE A 410 2.02 1.15 -18.80
CA PHE A 410 1.85 -0.26 -19.17
C PHE A 410 1.56 -0.40 -20.67
N LEU A 411 0.53 0.28 -21.17
CA LEU A 411 0.13 0.22 -22.58
C LEU A 411 1.22 0.74 -23.51
N HIS A 412 1.92 1.80 -23.10
CA HIS A 412 3.07 2.30 -23.86
C HIS A 412 4.19 1.26 -23.98
N HIS A 413 4.48 0.50 -22.92
CA HIS A 413 5.43 -0.60 -22.97
C HIS A 413 4.96 -1.72 -23.91
N LEU A 414 3.66 -2.10 -23.85
CA LEU A 414 3.11 -3.14 -24.73
C LEU A 414 3.17 -2.72 -26.20
N LEU A 415 2.88 -1.46 -26.49
CA LEU A 415 3.01 -0.88 -27.82
C LEU A 415 4.46 -0.95 -28.32
N GLN A 416 5.42 -0.47 -27.53
CA GLN A 416 6.84 -0.49 -27.89
C GLN A 416 7.36 -1.92 -28.12
N ILE A 417 6.94 -2.89 -27.32
CA ILE A 417 7.30 -4.31 -27.52
C ILE A 417 6.69 -4.81 -28.83
N GLY A 418 5.41 -4.57 -29.04
CA GLY A 418 4.71 -5.02 -30.24
C GLY A 418 5.30 -4.45 -31.52
N GLU A 419 5.53 -3.14 -31.59
CA GLU A 419 6.11 -2.46 -32.74
C GLU A 419 7.59 -2.85 -32.97
N GLY A 420 8.38 -2.93 -31.89
CA GLY A 420 9.80 -3.23 -32.00
C GLY A 420 10.13 -4.69 -32.28
N THR A 421 9.24 -5.63 -31.98
CA THR A 421 9.52 -7.08 -32.05
C THR A 421 8.52 -7.89 -32.89
N GLY A 422 7.39 -7.29 -33.27
CA GLY A 422 6.25 -8.00 -33.87
C GLY A 422 5.49 -8.91 -32.90
N ARG A 423 5.90 -8.99 -31.60
CA ARG A 423 5.31 -9.86 -30.58
C ARG A 423 4.27 -9.09 -29.77
N TRP A 424 3.03 -9.50 -29.84
CA TRP A 424 1.90 -8.84 -29.19
C TRP A 424 1.34 -9.67 -28.02
N PRO A 425 0.81 -9.05 -26.97
CA PRO A 425 0.21 -9.78 -25.86
C PRO A 425 -1.07 -10.51 -26.30
N VAL A 426 -1.37 -11.63 -25.65
CA VAL A 426 -2.63 -12.36 -25.79
C VAL A 426 -3.54 -12.22 -24.57
N LEU A 427 -3.00 -11.77 -23.45
CA LEU A 427 -3.78 -11.37 -22.26
C LEU A 427 -3.15 -10.17 -21.57
N ALA A 428 -3.98 -9.40 -20.88
CA ALA A 428 -3.58 -8.36 -19.93
C ALA A 428 -4.63 -8.19 -18.84
N ASP A 429 -4.17 -8.02 -17.59
CA ASP A 429 -5.02 -7.67 -16.45
C ASP A 429 -4.22 -6.84 -15.44
N ILE A 430 -4.66 -5.62 -15.17
CA ILE A 430 -4.02 -4.62 -14.30
C ILE A 430 -2.56 -4.33 -14.74
N ASP A 431 -1.60 -5.07 -14.25
CA ASP A 431 -0.17 -4.98 -14.50
C ASP A 431 0.46 -6.29 -15.01
N ALA A 432 -0.37 -7.34 -15.14
CA ALA A 432 0.01 -8.62 -15.73
C ALA A 432 -0.19 -8.62 -17.25
N VAL A 433 0.73 -9.29 -17.97
CA VAL A 433 0.69 -9.47 -19.43
C VAL A 433 1.16 -10.85 -19.83
N GLY A 434 0.52 -11.45 -20.81
CA GLY A 434 0.89 -12.77 -21.33
C GLY A 434 1.28 -12.77 -22.80
N TYR A 435 2.36 -13.50 -23.12
CA TYR A 435 2.87 -13.70 -24.47
C TYR A 435 2.98 -15.20 -24.78
N VAL A 436 2.61 -15.58 -25.99
CA VAL A 436 2.78 -16.96 -26.48
C VAL A 436 4.19 -17.18 -27.01
N SER A 437 4.80 -18.33 -26.72
CA SER A 437 6.14 -18.71 -27.20
C SER A 437 6.27 -20.20 -27.47
N ALA A 438 7.15 -20.57 -28.38
CA ALA A 438 7.61 -21.95 -28.57
C ALA A 438 8.70 -22.33 -27.52
N ASP A 439 9.44 -21.35 -26.98
CA ASP A 439 10.44 -21.61 -25.96
C ASP A 439 9.75 -21.84 -24.59
N PRO A 440 10.04 -22.96 -23.90
CA PRO A 440 9.48 -23.25 -22.57
C PRO A 440 10.06 -22.37 -21.44
N ASP A 441 11.19 -21.71 -21.66
CA ASP A 441 11.82 -20.83 -20.66
C ASP A 441 11.25 -19.41 -20.73
N PRO A 442 10.52 -18.94 -19.72
CA PRO A 442 9.91 -17.61 -19.73
C PRO A 442 10.93 -16.47 -19.76
N VAL A 443 12.15 -16.68 -19.28
CA VAL A 443 13.19 -15.65 -19.29
C VAL A 443 13.70 -15.41 -20.72
N ARG A 444 13.98 -16.49 -21.46
CA ARG A 444 14.40 -16.42 -22.87
C ARG A 444 13.25 -15.98 -23.79
N ALA A 445 12.03 -16.41 -23.46
CA ALA A 445 10.83 -16.10 -24.23
C ALA A 445 10.38 -14.63 -24.11
N TRP A 446 10.93 -13.86 -23.15
CA TRP A 446 10.50 -12.49 -22.91
C TRP A 446 10.78 -11.55 -24.10
N PRO A 447 9.75 -11.07 -24.80
CA PRO A 447 9.97 -10.23 -25.98
C PRO A 447 10.45 -8.82 -25.64
N GLY A 448 10.20 -8.36 -24.41
CA GLY A 448 10.57 -7.01 -23.96
C GLY A 448 12.08 -6.77 -23.94
N ALA A 449 12.91 -7.79 -23.82
CA ALA A 449 14.37 -7.65 -23.84
C ALA A 449 14.85 -6.97 -25.15
N ALA A 450 14.33 -7.40 -26.30
CA ALA A 450 14.65 -6.81 -27.60
C ALA A 450 14.15 -5.35 -27.76
N ALA A 451 13.15 -4.93 -26.95
CA ALA A 451 12.66 -3.57 -26.87
C ALA A 451 13.31 -2.76 -25.72
N GLY A 452 14.40 -3.23 -25.14
CA GLY A 452 15.09 -2.57 -24.02
C GLY A 452 14.30 -2.61 -22.69
N LYS A 453 13.38 -3.57 -22.53
CA LYS A 453 12.57 -3.78 -21.33
C LYS A 453 13.00 -5.06 -20.64
N GLU A 454 14.16 -5.06 -20.01
CA GLU A 454 14.69 -6.23 -19.30
C GLU A 454 13.83 -6.62 -18.09
N LEU A 455 13.80 -7.92 -17.79
CA LEU A 455 13.20 -8.44 -16.56
C LEU A 455 14.03 -8.01 -15.35
N ALA A 456 13.38 -7.49 -14.32
CA ALA A 456 14.04 -7.08 -13.10
C ALA A 456 13.06 -6.99 -11.92
N ALA A 457 13.58 -7.01 -10.69
CA ALA A 457 12.77 -6.98 -9.47
C ALA A 457 12.33 -5.57 -9.02
N GLY A 458 12.81 -4.48 -9.65
CA GLY A 458 12.54 -3.09 -9.24
C GLY A 458 11.12 -2.62 -9.53
N PRO A 459 10.64 -1.54 -8.86
CA PRO A 459 9.33 -0.99 -9.12
C PRO A 459 9.13 -0.59 -10.59
N GLY A 460 8.00 -0.98 -11.18
CA GLY A 460 7.65 -0.74 -12.57
C GLY A 460 8.36 -1.64 -13.59
N ARG A 461 9.22 -2.57 -13.15
CA ARG A 461 9.89 -3.55 -13.99
C ARG A 461 9.06 -4.82 -14.12
N PHE A 462 9.16 -5.49 -15.27
CA PHE A 462 8.54 -6.78 -15.48
C PHE A 462 9.35 -7.90 -14.82
N HIS A 463 8.66 -8.92 -14.32
CA HIS A 463 9.22 -10.17 -13.83
C HIS A 463 8.33 -11.34 -14.23
N VAL A 464 8.85 -12.55 -14.23
CA VAL A 464 8.10 -13.76 -14.54
C VAL A 464 7.12 -14.05 -13.40
N THR A 465 5.85 -14.27 -13.73
CA THR A 465 4.83 -14.75 -12.79
C THR A 465 4.66 -16.27 -12.89
N GLY A 466 4.61 -16.80 -14.12
CA GLY A 466 4.47 -18.22 -14.37
C GLY A 466 4.28 -18.54 -15.83
N SER A 467 4.14 -19.84 -16.12
CA SER A 467 3.95 -20.38 -17.47
C SER A 467 2.90 -21.47 -17.47
N ILE A 468 2.09 -21.51 -18.53
CA ILE A 468 1.06 -22.54 -18.73
C ILE A 468 0.98 -22.92 -20.21
N ARG A 469 0.53 -24.14 -20.51
CA ARG A 469 0.31 -24.53 -21.91
C ARG A 469 -0.85 -23.78 -22.53
N VAL A 470 -0.69 -23.28 -23.75
CA VAL A 470 -1.75 -22.56 -24.50
C VAL A 470 -2.98 -23.44 -24.66
N ALA A 471 -2.80 -24.74 -24.94
CA ALA A 471 -3.90 -25.70 -25.10
C ALA A 471 -4.81 -25.77 -23.85
N ASP A 472 -4.23 -25.59 -22.65
CA ASP A 472 -4.96 -25.68 -21.38
C ASP A 472 -5.80 -24.44 -21.07
N VAL A 473 -5.55 -23.30 -21.75
CA VAL A 473 -6.18 -22.01 -21.46
C VAL A 473 -6.93 -21.40 -22.64
N THR A 474 -6.91 -22.04 -23.81
CA THR A 474 -7.57 -21.55 -25.05
C THR A 474 -9.02 -21.20 -24.82
N ALA A 475 -9.79 -22.08 -24.15
CA ALA A 475 -11.20 -21.85 -23.87
C ALA A 475 -11.47 -20.69 -22.89
N ASP A 476 -10.51 -20.38 -22.00
CA ASP A 476 -10.61 -19.24 -21.07
C ASP A 476 -10.21 -17.94 -21.78
N LEU A 477 -9.23 -17.95 -22.67
CA LEU A 477 -8.88 -16.82 -23.57
C LEU A 477 -10.06 -16.43 -24.46
N GLU A 478 -10.68 -17.42 -25.13
CA GLU A 478 -11.87 -17.17 -25.97
C GLU A 478 -13.02 -16.50 -25.22
N LYS A 479 -13.18 -16.85 -23.94
CA LYS A 479 -14.26 -16.33 -23.08
C LYS A 479 -13.85 -15.11 -22.27
N GLY A 480 -12.62 -14.60 -22.43
CA GLY A 480 -12.09 -13.47 -21.67
C GLY A 480 -11.99 -13.73 -20.16
N ARG A 481 -11.81 -14.98 -19.72
CA ARG A 481 -11.72 -15.38 -18.30
C ARG A 481 -10.30 -15.32 -17.79
N ILE A 482 -9.69 -14.16 -17.86
CA ILE A 482 -8.26 -13.96 -17.58
C ILE A 482 -7.90 -14.28 -16.14
N SER A 483 -8.74 -13.91 -15.16
CA SER A 483 -8.49 -14.23 -13.73
C SER A 483 -8.29 -15.73 -13.52
N ARG A 484 -9.07 -16.61 -14.20
CA ARG A 484 -8.91 -18.05 -14.09
C ARG A 484 -7.58 -18.56 -14.63
N ILE A 485 -7.05 -17.91 -15.65
CA ILE A 485 -5.73 -18.24 -16.18
C ILE A 485 -4.67 -17.88 -15.16
N LEU A 486 -4.76 -16.67 -14.59
CA LEU A 486 -3.80 -16.17 -13.60
C LEU A 486 -3.81 -17.01 -12.31
N GLU A 487 -4.98 -17.46 -11.84
CA GLU A 487 -5.12 -18.34 -10.66
C GLU A 487 -4.51 -19.75 -10.85
N ARG A 488 -4.30 -20.19 -12.10
CA ARG A 488 -3.75 -21.51 -12.44
C ARG A 488 -2.23 -21.48 -12.67
N LEU A 489 -1.62 -20.33 -12.64
CA LEU A 489 -0.17 -20.21 -12.74
C LEU A 489 0.50 -20.84 -11.52
N PRO A 490 1.64 -21.56 -11.70
CA PRO A 490 2.34 -22.23 -10.62
C PRO A 490 2.97 -21.27 -9.61
#